data_aefcd78a94ebf254d028ab9577e8a9f3
#
_entry.id   aefcd78a94ebf254d028ab9577e8a9f3
#
_cell.length_a   1.000
_cell.length_b   1.000
_cell.length_c   1.000
_cell.angle_alpha   90.00
_cell.angle_beta   90.00
_cell.angle_gamma   90.00
#
_symmetry.space_group_name_H-M   'P 1'
#
loop_
_entity.id
_entity.type
_entity.pdbx_description
1 polymer ?
#
loop_
_entity_poly.entity_id
_entity_poly.type
_entity_poly.pdbx_seq_one_letter_code
_entity_poly.pdbx_strand_id
1 'polypeptide(L)'
;GLLIVLPKKPKRSEILFHDKPKELQLWKRLSMPEELQRIRSMDEWFEKPAEFRNKFRSYVEKEFQRRRDGVWFYNNGVPTYITGRQYMFLQWSKIDIGYPSYLAFQREIFLHMAACEADPRCFGQLYTKCRRSGYTNICSAVLVDEASQVKEKLLGIQSKTGKDAQENIFMKKVVAIFRSYPFF
;
A
#
# COMPACT_ATOMS: atom_id res chain seq x y z
N GLY A 1 22.65 15.86 14.58
CA GLY A 1 22.08 15.03 13.52
C GLY A 1 20.64 14.68 13.85
N LEU A 2 19.75 14.69 12.85
CA LEU A 2 18.36 14.23 12.96
C LEU A 2 18.37 12.71 13.20
N LEU A 3 17.94 12.27 14.38
CA LEU A 3 17.72 10.86 14.64
C LEU A 3 16.37 10.47 13.98
N ILE A 4 16.42 9.78 12.86
CA ILE A 4 15.22 9.26 12.20
C ILE A 4 14.80 7.99 12.94
N VAL A 5 13.67 8.05 13.63
CA VAL A 5 13.10 6.89 14.32
C VAL A 5 12.27 6.10 13.32
N LEU A 6 12.71 4.89 13.01
CA LEU A 6 11.93 3.98 12.18
C LEU A 6 10.63 3.56 12.88
N PRO A 7 9.53 3.41 12.15
CA PRO A 7 8.28 2.94 12.73
C PRO A 7 8.45 1.59 13.40
N LYS A 8 7.68 1.36 14.47
CA LYS A 8 7.69 0.10 15.21
C LYS A 8 7.25 -1.03 14.28
N LYS A 9 8.16 -1.96 14.02
CA LYS A 9 7.87 -3.13 13.19
C LYS A 9 6.99 -4.13 13.94
N PRO A 10 6.04 -4.79 13.28
CA PRO A 10 5.28 -5.86 13.90
C PRO A 10 6.20 -7.02 14.30
N LYS A 11 5.77 -7.83 15.25
CA LYS A 11 6.50 -9.04 15.63
C LYS A 11 6.59 -9.98 14.43
N ARG A 12 7.70 -10.72 14.29
CA ARG A 12 7.87 -11.73 13.23
C ARG A 12 6.97 -12.96 13.36
N SER A 13 5.95 -12.91 14.23
CA SER A 13 5.02 -14.03 14.46
C SER A 13 4.18 -14.39 13.24
N GLU A 14 4.00 -13.48 12.30
CA GLU A 14 3.28 -13.70 11.04
C GLU A 14 4.19 -13.29 9.87
N ILE A 15 4.80 -14.29 9.23
CA ILE A 15 5.55 -14.08 7.99
C ILE A 15 4.73 -14.67 6.86
N LEU A 16 4.38 -13.86 5.88
CA LEU A 16 3.69 -14.32 4.68
C LEU A 16 4.63 -15.19 3.83
N PHE A 17 4.07 -16.15 3.11
CA PHE A 17 4.81 -17.03 2.18
C PHE A 17 5.89 -17.89 2.85
N HIS A 18 5.50 -18.65 3.88
CA HIS A 18 6.39 -19.50 4.69
C HIS A 18 6.95 -20.73 3.98
N ASP A 19 6.26 -21.24 2.96
CA ASP A 19 6.32 -22.65 2.62
C ASP A 19 7.63 -23.10 1.97
N LYS A 20 8.49 -22.17 1.50
CA LYS A 20 9.77 -22.52 0.89
C LYS A 20 10.81 -21.41 1.00
N PRO A 21 11.47 -21.24 2.16
CA PRO A 21 12.42 -20.14 2.36
C PRO A 21 13.69 -20.24 1.49
N LYS A 22 13.94 -21.39 0.85
CA LYS A 22 15.10 -21.63 -0.01
C LYS A 22 14.85 -21.37 -1.51
N GLU A 23 13.60 -21.20 -1.92
CA GLU A 23 13.27 -20.89 -3.32
C GLU A 23 13.22 -19.37 -3.51
N LEU A 24 13.44 -18.90 -4.75
CA LEU A 24 13.23 -17.53 -5.18
C LEU A 24 11.77 -17.14 -4.95
N GLN A 25 11.48 -16.64 -3.77
CA GLN A 25 10.16 -16.14 -3.40
C GLN A 25 10.10 -14.65 -3.68
N LEU A 26 9.51 -14.33 -4.81
CA LEU A 26 9.09 -12.97 -5.11
C LEU A 26 7.76 -12.68 -4.41
N TRP A 27 7.47 -11.41 -4.19
CA TRP A 27 6.16 -10.98 -3.71
C TRP A 27 5.05 -11.57 -4.59
N LYS A 28 4.12 -12.27 -3.96
CA LYS A 28 2.89 -12.76 -4.58
C LYS A 28 1.70 -12.09 -3.94
N ARG A 29 0.76 -11.63 -4.77
CA ARG A 29 -0.49 -11.09 -4.24
C ARG A 29 -1.29 -12.18 -3.54
N LEU A 30 -1.85 -11.82 -2.39
CA LEU A 30 -2.81 -12.65 -1.69
C LEU A 30 -4.15 -12.62 -2.44
N SER A 31 -4.81 -13.75 -2.53
CA SER A 31 -6.17 -13.83 -3.07
C SER A 31 -7.17 -13.28 -2.07
N MET A 32 -8.09 -12.45 -2.55
CA MET A 32 -9.28 -12.05 -1.78
C MET A 32 -10.38 -13.09 -1.99
N PRO A 33 -11.14 -13.48 -0.95
CA PRO A 33 -12.32 -14.33 -1.11
C PRO A 33 -13.28 -13.77 -2.16
N GLU A 34 -13.80 -14.63 -3.02
CA GLU A 34 -14.66 -14.22 -4.15
C GLU A 34 -15.90 -13.46 -3.71
N GLU A 35 -16.48 -13.86 -2.57
CA GLU A 35 -17.66 -13.21 -2.02
C GLU A 35 -17.37 -11.75 -1.61
N LEU A 36 -16.15 -11.44 -1.16
CA LEU A 36 -15.74 -10.08 -0.80
C LEU A 36 -15.41 -9.22 -2.03
N GLN A 37 -15.02 -9.84 -3.15
CA GLN A 37 -14.70 -9.09 -4.38
C GLN A 37 -15.89 -8.32 -4.97
N ARG A 38 -17.10 -8.71 -4.60
CA ARG A 38 -18.36 -8.09 -5.06
C ARG A 38 -18.76 -6.87 -4.25
N ILE A 39 -18.20 -6.69 -3.07
CA ILE A 39 -18.49 -5.55 -2.18
C ILE A 39 -17.67 -4.35 -2.64
N ARG A 40 -18.32 -3.20 -2.79
CA ARG A 40 -17.70 -1.98 -3.33
C ARG A 40 -17.48 -0.88 -2.30
N SER A 41 -18.20 -0.92 -1.18
CA SER A 41 -18.11 0.10 -0.13
C SER A 41 -18.26 -0.50 1.26
N MET A 42 -17.84 0.26 2.27
CA MET A 42 -18.09 -0.11 3.66
C MET A 42 -19.58 -0.10 4.00
N ASP A 43 -20.39 0.74 3.36
CA ASP A 43 -21.83 0.74 3.55
C ASP A 43 -22.44 -0.58 3.09
N GLU A 44 -22.10 -1.06 1.89
CA GLU A 44 -22.52 -2.39 1.41
C GLU A 44 -22.07 -3.52 2.34
N TRP A 45 -20.89 -3.39 2.97
CA TRP A 45 -20.42 -4.36 3.96
C TRP A 45 -21.31 -4.36 5.20
N PHE A 46 -21.70 -3.20 5.71
CA PHE A 46 -22.56 -3.10 6.88
C PHE A 46 -24.01 -3.54 6.60
N GLU A 47 -24.49 -3.45 5.36
CA GLU A 47 -25.78 -3.98 4.92
C GLU A 47 -25.83 -5.51 4.85
N LYS A 48 -24.69 -6.20 4.78
CA LYS A 48 -24.65 -7.67 4.75
C LYS A 48 -25.15 -8.27 6.07
N PRO A 49 -25.81 -9.46 6.02
CA PRO A 49 -26.22 -10.18 7.22
C PRO A 49 -25.05 -10.39 8.22
N ALA A 50 -25.39 -10.43 9.51
CA ALA A 50 -24.38 -10.60 10.56
C ALA A 50 -23.55 -11.90 10.39
N GLU A 51 -24.17 -12.98 9.97
CA GLU A 51 -23.50 -14.26 9.69
C GLU A 51 -22.42 -14.11 8.60
N PHE A 52 -22.75 -13.42 7.51
CA PHE A 52 -21.81 -13.13 6.44
C PHE A 52 -20.62 -12.30 6.96
N ARG A 53 -20.91 -11.23 7.68
CA ARG A 53 -19.87 -10.36 8.24
C ARG A 53 -18.98 -11.12 9.24
N ASN A 54 -19.55 -11.97 10.08
CA ASN A 54 -18.79 -12.78 11.02
C ASN A 54 -17.87 -13.79 10.31
N LYS A 55 -18.33 -14.41 9.21
CA LYS A 55 -17.51 -15.31 8.38
C LYS A 55 -16.23 -14.65 7.89
N PHE A 56 -16.30 -13.39 7.46
CA PHE A 56 -15.16 -12.69 6.87
C PHE A 56 -14.48 -11.66 7.77
N ARG A 57 -14.99 -11.48 8.99
CA ARG A 57 -14.49 -10.49 9.94
C ARG A 57 -12.99 -10.59 10.15
N SER A 58 -12.51 -11.79 10.44
CA SER A 58 -11.07 -12.03 10.68
C SER A 58 -10.21 -11.67 9.46
N TYR A 59 -10.69 -11.90 8.24
CA TYR A 59 -9.99 -11.51 7.02
C TYR A 59 -9.88 -9.98 6.91
N VAL A 60 -11.00 -9.28 7.07
CA VAL A 60 -11.06 -7.81 6.98
C VAL A 60 -10.19 -7.16 8.08
N GLU A 61 -10.29 -7.65 9.31
CA GLU A 61 -9.45 -7.16 10.43
C GLU A 61 -7.96 -7.36 10.17
N LYS A 62 -7.56 -8.50 9.60
CA LYS A 62 -6.17 -8.75 9.20
C LYS A 62 -5.70 -7.81 8.10
N GLU A 63 -6.53 -7.50 7.12
CA GLU A 63 -6.17 -6.54 6.07
C GLU A 63 -5.98 -5.13 6.63
N PHE A 64 -6.85 -4.66 7.53
CA PHE A 64 -6.63 -3.40 8.25
C PHE A 64 -5.34 -3.41 9.08
N GLN A 65 -5.05 -4.52 9.74
CA GLN A 65 -3.82 -4.66 10.51
C GLN A 65 -2.58 -4.59 9.60
N ARG A 66 -2.57 -5.29 8.47
CA ARG A 66 -1.49 -5.26 7.48
C ARG A 66 -1.27 -3.86 6.92
N ARG A 67 -2.36 -3.15 6.63
CA ARG A 67 -2.31 -1.78 6.15
C ARG A 67 -1.71 -0.81 7.18
N ARG A 68 -2.02 -0.99 8.47
CA ARG A 68 -1.50 -0.15 9.55
C ARG A 68 -0.07 -0.51 9.94
N ASP A 69 0.19 -1.79 10.16
CA ASP A 69 1.42 -2.25 10.82
C ASP A 69 2.48 -2.73 9.83
N GLY A 70 2.12 -2.90 8.56
CA GLY A 70 2.96 -3.55 7.56
C GLY A 70 3.02 -5.07 7.74
N VAL A 71 3.86 -5.70 6.94
CA VAL A 71 4.00 -7.16 6.95
C VAL A 71 5.44 -7.60 6.80
N TRP A 72 5.71 -8.82 7.25
CA TRP A 72 6.93 -9.54 6.94
C TRP A 72 6.65 -10.58 5.86
N PHE A 73 7.57 -10.75 4.93
CA PHE A 73 7.53 -11.84 3.96
C PHE A 73 8.94 -12.36 3.69
N TYR A 74 9.05 -13.56 3.11
CA TYR A 74 10.33 -14.05 2.66
C TYR A 74 10.64 -13.51 1.26
N ASN A 75 11.72 -12.73 1.14
CA ASN A 75 12.28 -12.28 -0.13
C ASN A 75 13.58 -13.04 -0.37
N ASN A 76 13.59 -13.97 -1.31
CA ASN A 76 14.73 -14.86 -1.57
C ASN A 76 15.26 -15.53 -0.28
N GLY A 77 14.37 -16.07 0.53
CA GLY A 77 14.74 -16.72 1.78
C GLY A 77 15.09 -15.78 2.95
N VAL A 78 15.08 -14.47 2.74
CA VAL A 78 15.40 -13.48 3.78
C VAL A 78 14.14 -12.84 4.31
N PRO A 79 13.86 -12.90 5.63
CA PRO A 79 12.73 -12.20 6.22
C PRO A 79 12.83 -10.69 5.98
N THR A 80 11.91 -10.17 5.20
CA THR A 80 11.89 -8.77 4.76
C THR A 80 10.62 -8.09 5.25
N TYR A 81 10.79 -6.96 5.93
CA TYR A 81 9.68 -6.11 6.36
C TYR A 81 9.34 -5.08 5.30
N ILE A 82 8.05 -4.89 5.06
CA ILE A 82 7.49 -3.78 4.28
C ILE A 82 6.46 -3.01 5.10
N THR A 83 6.39 -1.70 4.89
CA THR A 83 5.42 -0.84 5.57
C THR A 83 4.00 -1.13 5.10
N GLY A 84 2.99 -0.69 5.85
CA GLY A 84 1.60 -0.83 5.45
C GLY A 84 1.30 -0.16 4.10
N ARG A 85 1.85 1.02 3.84
CA ARG A 85 1.73 1.69 2.53
C ARG A 85 2.37 0.91 1.39
N GLN A 86 3.54 0.30 1.63
CA GLN A 86 4.15 -0.57 0.62
C GLN A 86 3.32 -1.83 0.42
N TYR A 87 2.74 -2.39 1.48
CA TYR A 87 1.79 -3.50 1.37
C TYR A 87 0.60 -3.10 0.48
N MET A 88 -0.04 -1.95 0.71
CA MET A 88 -1.15 -1.46 -0.10
C MET A 88 -0.73 -1.23 -1.55
N PHE A 89 0.48 -0.70 -1.79
CA PHE A 89 1.02 -0.54 -3.13
C PHE A 89 1.17 -1.88 -3.87
N LEU A 90 1.77 -2.87 -3.24
CA LEU A 90 2.04 -4.18 -3.86
C LEU A 90 0.79 -5.04 -3.99
N GLN A 91 -0.09 -4.99 -3.03
CA GLN A 91 -1.26 -5.87 -2.92
C GLN A 91 -2.46 -5.34 -3.69
N TRP A 92 -2.74 -4.04 -3.59
CA TRP A 92 -4.02 -3.47 -4.02
C TRP A 92 -3.91 -2.41 -5.12
N SER A 93 -2.74 -1.81 -5.35
CA SER A 93 -2.60 -0.75 -6.35
C SER A 93 -2.33 -1.32 -7.74
N LYS A 94 -3.32 -1.26 -8.62
CA LYS A 94 -3.13 -1.60 -10.04
C LYS A 94 -2.55 -0.40 -10.79
N ILE A 95 -1.38 -0.58 -11.38
CA ILE A 95 -0.67 0.41 -12.19
C ILE A 95 -0.74 0.06 -13.67
N ASP A 96 -0.16 0.89 -14.54
CA ASP A 96 -0.24 0.74 -16.01
C ASP A 96 0.12 -0.66 -16.54
N ILE A 97 1.06 -1.34 -15.87
CA ILE A 97 1.55 -2.67 -16.24
C ILE A 97 0.91 -3.82 -15.44
N GLY A 98 -0.14 -3.55 -14.69
CA GLY A 98 -0.77 -4.50 -13.77
C GLY A 98 -0.41 -4.20 -12.32
N TYR A 99 -0.28 -5.24 -11.48
CA TYR A 99 0.14 -5.04 -10.10
C TYR A 99 1.66 -4.97 -9.99
N PRO A 100 2.20 -4.06 -9.15
CA PRO A 100 3.63 -3.88 -9.05
C PRO A 100 4.32 -5.09 -8.41
N SER A 101 5.54 -5.37 -8.87
CA SER A 101 6.43 -6.33 -8.22
C SER A 101 7.19 -5.66 -7.08
N TYR A 102 7.67 -6.46 -6.13
CA TYR A 102 8.56 -5.98 -5.08
C TYR A 102 9.92 -5.56 -5.66
N LEU A 103 10.35 -4.35 -5.32
CA LEU A 103 11.67 -3.82 -5.66
C LEU A 103 12.34 -3.27 -4.39
N ALA A 104 13.57 -3.70 -4.12
CA ALA A 104 14.27 -3.34 -2.89
C ALA A 104 14.45 -1.82 -2.72
N PHE A 105 14.78 -1.10 -3.79
CA PHE A 105 14.93 0.36 -3.73
C PHE A 105 13.62 1.09 -3.41
N GLN A 106 12.47 0.55 -3.84
CA GLN A 106 11.16 1.11 -3.49
C GLN A 106 10.84 0.89 -2.01
N ARG A 107 11.30 -0.22 -1.44
CA ARG A 107 11.17 -0.46 0.00
C ARG A 107 11.86 0.63 0.82
N GLU A 108 13.07 1.03 0.42
CA GLU A 108 13.79 2.12 1.09
C GLU A 108 13.02 3.45 1.01
N ILE A 109 12.36 3.73 -0.12
CA ILE A 109 11.49 4.91 -0.27
C ILE A 109 10.34 4.86 0.75
N PHE A 110 9.62 3.74 0.83
CA PHE A 110 8.48 3.60 1.76
C PHE A 110 8.92 3.62 3.24
N LEU A 111 10.07 3.03 3.58
CA LEU A 111 10.63 3.12 4.93
C LEU A 111 11.00 4.55 5.29
N HIS A 112 11.61 5.28 4.38
CA HIS A 112 11.94 6.69 4.58
C HIS A 112 10.69 7.55 4.72
N MET A 113 9.65 7.32 3.90
CA MET A 113 8.35 7.99 4.04
C MET A 113 7.77 7.77 5.45
N ALA A 114 7.71 6.51 5.90
CA ALA A 114 7.19 6.19 7.22
C ALA A 114 8.00 6.79 8.36
N ALA A 115 9.32 6.87 8.21
CA ALA A 115 10.19 7.51 9.19
C ALA A 115 9.96 9.04 9.26
N CYS A 116 9.82 9.70 8.11
CA CYS A 116 9.54 11.14 8.05
C CYS A 116 8.16 11.49 8.63
N GLU A 117 7.17 10.65 8.40
CA GLU A 117 5.82 10.85 8.96
C GLU A 117 5.77 10.65 10.48
N ALA A 118 6.62 9.78 11.00
CA ALA A 118 6.75 9.56 12.44
C ALA A 118 7.53 10.68 13.17
N ASP A 119 8.27 11.53 12.45
CA ASP A 119 9.04 12.63 13.03
C ASP A 119 8.30 13.97 12.87
N PRO A 120 7.79 14.58 13.94
CA PRO A 120 7.02 15.82 13.88
C PRO A 120 7.85 17.02 13.38
N ARG A 121 9.17 16.90 13.28
CA ARG A 121 10.05 17.92 12.72
C ARG A 121 10.19 17.84 11.21
N CYS A 122 9.67 16.79 10.59
CA CYS A 122 9.75 16.57 9.16
C CYS A 122 8.49 17.14 8.48
N PHE A 123 8.65 18.19 7.68
CA PHE A 123 7.56 18.85 6.96
C PHE A 123 7.39 18.34 5.52
N GLY A 124 8.26 17.47 5.06
CA GLY A 124 8.19 16.93 3.71
C GLY A 124 9.42 16.15 3.33
N GLN A 125 9.43 15.66 2.11
CA GLN A 125 10.49 14.81 1.58
C GLN A 125 10.88 15.26 0.17
N LEU A 126 12.16 15.27 -0.11
CA LEU A 126 12.71 15.51 -1.44
C LEU A 126 13.45 14.27 -1.93
N TYR A 127 13.03 13.74 -3.08
CA TYR A 127 13.68 12.61 -3.71
C TYR A 127 14.35 12.99 -5.02
N THR A 128 15.65 12.78 -5.10
CA THR A 128 16.38 12.76 -6.36
C THR A 128 16.35 11.34 -6.92
N LYS A 129 15.84 11.17 -8.11
CA LYS A 129 15.62 9.85 -8.70
C LYS A 129 15.91 9.83 -10.19
N CYS A 130 16.30 8.67 -10.71
CA CYS A 130 16.43 8.46 -12.14
C CYS A 130 15.07 8.38 -12.84
N ARG A 131 15.06 8.62 -14.14
CA ARG A 131 13.87 8.44 -14.98
C ARG A 131 13.42 6.98 -14.94
N ARG A 132 12.09 6.75 -14.99
CA ARG A 132 11.45 5.41 -14.99
C ARG A 132 11.60 4.59 -13.71
N SER A 133 11.90 5.20 -12.58
CA SER A 133 11.92 4.53 -11.26
C SER A 133 10.55 4.10 -10.73
N GLY A 134 9.45 4.43 -11.44
CA GLY A 134 8.09 4.16 -10.95
C GLY A 134 7.60 5.10 -9.84
N TYR A 135 8.37 6.13 -9.49
CA TYR A 135 8.06 7.01 -8.36
C TYR A 135 6.70 7.70 -8.46
N THR A 136 6.26 8.08 -9.67
CA THR A 136 4.93 8.67 -9.88
C THR A 136 3.81 7.69 -9.50
N ASN A 137 4.00 6.39 -9.77
CA ASN A 137 3.04 5.37 -9.34
C ASN A 137 3.02 5.21 -7.82
N ILE A 138 4.19 5.28 -7.16
CA ILE A 138 4.31 5.28 -5.70
C ILE A 138 3.55 6.49 -5.12
N CYS A 139 3.83 7.71 -5.60
CA CYS A 139 3.14 8.92 -5.12
C CYS A 139 1.62 8.84 -5.33
N SER A 140 1.18 8.32 -6.48
CA SER A 140 -0.26 8.14 -6.75
C SER A 140 -0.91 7.13 -5.80
N ALA A 141 -0.22 6.04 -5.49
CA ALA A 141 -0.70 5.04 -4.55
C ALA A 141 -0.74 5.58 -3.11
N VAL A 142 0.28 6.32 -2.69
CA VAL A 142 0.31 6.98 -1.37
C VAL A 142 -0.82 7.98 -1.24
N LEU A 143 -1.11 8.74 -2.30
CA LEU A 143 -2.21 9.71 -2.31
C LEU A 143 -3.56 9.01 -2.16
N VAL A 144 -3.81 7.91 -2.88
CA VAL A 144 -5.04 7.13 -2.74
C VAL A 144 -5.13 6.51 -1.34
N ASP A 145 -4.04 5.95 -0.83
CA ASP A 145 -3.99 5.36 0.50
C ASP A 145 -4.33 6.38 1.58
N GLU A 146 -3.74 7.55 1.54
CA GLU A 146 -4.03 8.65 2.45
C GLU A 146 -5.48 9.13 2.37
N ALA A 147 -6.00 9.35 1.15
CA ALA A 147 -7.36 9.80 0.93
C ALA A 147 -8.41 8.80 1.47
N SER A 148 -8.09 7.50 1.41
CA SER A 148 -9.01 6.45 1.87
C SER A 148 -8.99 6.20 3.38
N GLN A 149 -8.01 6.74 4.11
CA GLN A 149 -7.90 6.56 5.56
C GLN A 149 -8.57 7.67 6.38
N VAL A 150 -8.68 8.86 5.82
CA VAL A 150 -9.14 10.05 6.56
C VAL A 150 -10.30 10.70 5.81
N LYS A 151 -11.44 10.77 6.46
CA LYS A 151 -12.64 11.43 5.92
C LYS A 151 -12.34 12.90 5.62
N GLU A 152 -12.82 13.38 4.47
CA GLU A 152 -12.70 14.80 4.06
C GLU A 152 -11.26 15.31 3.88
N LYS A 153 -10.27 14.40 3.77
CA LYS A 153 -8.90 14.80 3.51
C LYS A 153 -8.71 15.28 2.07
N LEU A 154 -8.26 16.52 1.92
CA LEU A 154 -7.90 17.09 0.64
C LEU A 154 -6.43 16.82 0.34
N LEU A 155 -6.16 16.22 -0.80
CA LEU A 155 -4.82 15.91 -1.27
C LEU A 155 -4.61 16.48 -2.67
N GLY A 156 -3.43 16.98 -2.93
CA GLY A 156 -3.08 17.58 -4.21
C GLY A 156 -1.94 16.87 -4.90
N ILE A 157 -1.95 16.88 -6.22
CA ILE A 157 -0.85 16.44 -7.04
C ILE A 157 -0.50 17.52 -8.05
N GLN A 158 0.78 17.81 -8.16
CA GLN A 158 1.31 18.83 -9.06
C GLN A 158 2.26 18.20 -10.09
N SER A 159 2.22 18.67 -11.31
CA SER A 159 3.17 18.34 -12.37
C SER A 159 3.58 19.60 -13.12
N LYS A 160 4.41 19.46 -14.14
CA LYS A 160 4.92 20.57 -14.96
C LYS A 160 3.80 21.43 -15.60
N THR A 161 2.64 20.83 -15.89
CA THR A 161 1.44 21.52 -16.40
C THR A 161 0.19 20.94 -15.77
N GLY A 162 -0.90 21.75 -15.70
CA GLY A 162 -2.20 21.28 -15.22
C GLY A 162 -2.76 20.11 -16.04
N LYS A 163 -2.59 20.18 -17.38
CA LYS A 163 -2.99 19.09 -18.28
C LYS A 163 -2.26 17.79 -17.97
N ASP A 164 -0.94 17.83 -17.75
CA ASP A 164 -0.15 16.65 -17.40
C ASP A 164 -0.57 16.07 -16.03
N ALA A 165 -0.80 16.94 -15.04
CA ALA A 165 -1.30 16.52 -13.73
C ALA A 165 -2.67 15.83 -13.83
N GLN A 166 -3.59 16.39 -14.60
CA GLN A 166 -4.95 15.86 -14.76
C GLN A 166 -4.97 14.56 -15.58
N GLU A 167 -4.44 14.58 -16.82
CA GLU A 167 -4.59 13.46 -17.75
C GLU A 167 -3.64 12.30 -17.47
N ASN A 168 -2.36 12.61 -17.25
CA ASN A 168 -1.32 11.57 -17.15
C ASN A 168 -1.12 11.04 -15.73
N ILE A 169 -1.40 11.86 -14.70
CA ILE A 169 -1.21 11.41 -13.32
C ILE A 169 -2.57 11.10 -12.69
N PHE A 170 -3.47 12.08 -12.58
CA PHE A 170 -4.74 11.86 -11.88
C PHE A 170 -5.59 10.80 -12.57
N MET A 171 -5.97 10.98 -13.83
CA MET A 171 -6.88 10.07 -14.54
C MET A 171 -6.24 8.70 -14.78
N LYS A 172 -5.00 8.65 -15.26
CA LYS A 172 -4.36 7.38 -15.63
C LYS A 172 -3.79 6.59 -14.45
N LYS A 173 -3.43 7.25 -13.35
CA LYS A 173 -2.77 6.58 -12.21
C LYS A 173 -3.64 6.61 -10.95
N VAL A 174 -3.98 7.79 -10.44
CA VAL A 174 -4.73 7.91 -9.18
C VAL A 174 -6.10 7.21 -9.31
N VAL A 175 -6.88 7.54 -10.35
CA VAL A 175 -8.19 6.93 -10.57
C VAL A 175 -8.10 5.42 -10.83
N ALA A 176 -7.08 4.96 -11.58
CA ALA A 176 -6.86 3.54 -11.84
C ALA A 176 -6.55 2.76 -10.55
N ILE A 177 -5.69 3.32 -9.70
CA ILE A 177 -5.34 2.75 -8.39
C ILE A 177 -6.58 2.74 -7.49
N PHE A 178 -7.29 3.86 -7.38
CA PHE A 178 -8.51 3.96 -6.57
C PHE A 178 -9.55 2.88 -6.94
N ARG A 179 -9.78 2.66 -8.24
CA ARG A 179 -10.69 1.63 -8.73
C ARG A 179 -10.27 0.19 -8.41
N SER A 180 -9.00 -0.02 -8.10
CA SER A 180 -8.47 -1.34 -7.76
C SER A 180 -8.45 -1.62 -6.25
N TYR A 181 -8.69 -0.60 -5.43
CA TYR A 181 -8.69 -0.75 -3.97
C TYR A 181 -9.89 -1.59 -3.52
N PRO A 182 -9.72 -2.39 -2.47
CA PRO A 182 -10.83 -3.08 -1.83
C PRO A 182 -11.72 -2.08 -1.10
N PHE A 183 -12.88 -2.55 -0.66
CA PHE A 183 -13.84 -1.71 0.08
C PHE A 183 -13.39 -1.35 1.50
N PHE A 184 -12.38 -2.04 2.02
CA PHE A 184 -11.80 -1.82 3.36
C PHE A 184 -10.48 -1.07 3.34
#